data_623c357fc531420cfc921fa4d0afe828
#
_entry.id   623c357fc531420cfc921fa4d0afe828
#
_cell.length_a   1.000
_cell.length_b   1.000
_cell.length_c   1.000
_cell.angle_alpha   90.00
_cell.angle_beta   90.00
_cell.angle_gamma   90.00
#
_symmetry.space_group_name_H-M   'P 1'
#
loop_
_entity.id
_entity.type
_entity.pdbx_description
1 polymer ?
#
loop_
_entity_poly.entity_id
_entity_poly.type
_entity_poly.pdbx_seq_one_letter_code
_entity_poly.pdbx_strand_id
1 'polypeptide(L)'
;MKTIAKASTLAVIIAVVLFSCKKAEVPAEETADYAAAVADSATVSNTQEKTAETPKTVEKRKLIRTADIKFKVKSVVQSTNLIENTTRKWGGLVTYSNLQSTINDQISTKVSQDSTLETTKYKVENTITLRVPQQNMDTVVKEIAKEIDYLDYRLIKADDVALRLLSN
;
A
#
# COMPACT_ATOMS: atom_id res chain seq x y z
N MET A 1 4.86 9.40 56.73
CA MET A 1 5.64 10.58 56.32
C MET A 1 6.65 10.16 55.25
N LYS A 2 6.33 10.26 53.97
CA LYS A 2 7.27 10.16 52.80
C LYS A 2 6.45 10.11 51.49
N THR A 3 5.76 11.21 51.15
CA THR A 3 5.07 11.37 49.88
C THR A 3 5.04 12.83 49.45
N ILE A 4 6.19 13.49 49.33
CA ILE A 4 6.27 14.85 48.74
C ILE A 4 7.63 14.96 48.06
N ALA A 5 7.85 14.41 46.89
CA ALA A 5 9.03 14.69 46.06
C ALA A 5 8.93 14.07 44.65
N LYS A 6 7.80 14.21 43.94
CA LYS A 6 7.70 13.83 42.53
C LYS A 6 6.92 14.81 41.63
N ALA A 7 6.72 16.04 42.08
CA ALA A 7 5.91 17.05 41.34
C ALA A 7 6.72 18.20 40.70
N SER A 8 8.06 18.15 40.73
CA SER A 8 8.86 19.30 40.28
C SER A 8 9.69 19.11 39.01
N THR A 9 9.63 17.98 38.32
CA THR A 9 10.41 17.76 37.09
C THR A 9 9.60 17.78 35.79
N LEU A 10 8.29 18.01 35.86
CA LEU A 10 7.41 18.07 34.65
C LEU A 10 7.22 19.48 34.05
N ALA A 11 7.71 20.53 34.72
CA ALA A 11 7.47 21.93 34.33
C ALA A 11 8.54 22.56 33.42
N VAL A 12 9.63 21.87 33.10
CA VAL A 12 10.78 22.45 32.35
C VAL A 12 10.83 22.07 30.87
N ILE A 13 10.00 21.15 30.40
CA ILE A 13 10.09 20.62 29.01
C ILE A 13 9.15 21.36 28.02
N ILE A 14 8.28 22.28 28.46
CA ILE A 14 7.28 22.95 27.58
C ILE A 14 7.76 24.27 26.95
N ALA A 15 8.97 24.74 27.22
CA ALA A 15 9.41 26.11 26.84
C ALA A 15 10.31 26.22 25.58
N VAL A 16 10.54 25.20 24.76
CA VAL A 16 11.54 25.27 23.67
C VAL A 16 10.98 25.10 22.23
N VAL A 17 9.68 25.14 21.99
CA VAL A 17 9.13 24.91 20.63
C VAL A 17 8.42 26.13 20.06
N LEU A 18 8.94 27.35 20.24
CA LEU A 18 8.40 28.54 19.59
C LEU A 18 9.51 29.40 18.98
N PHE A 19 10.23 28.90 17.97
CA PHE A 19 10.97 29.80 17.07
C PHE A 19 11.25 29.06 15.75
N SER A 20 10.62 29.46 14.69
CA SER A 20 11.17 29.95 13.44
C SER A 20 10.27 29.65 12.23
N CYS A 21 9.38 30.59 11.94
CA CYS A 21 8.93 30.82 10.57
C CYS A 21 9.83 31.90 9.96
N LYS A 22 10.58 31.58 8.89
CA LYS A 22 11.19 32.56 8.02
C LYS A 22 10.78 32.28 6.57
N LYS A 23 9.91 33.16 6.09
CA LYS A 23 9.42 33.33 4.73
C LYS A 23 10.59 33.78 3.85
N ALA A 24 10.88 33.08 2.76
CA ALA A 24 11.80 33.54 1.72
C ALA A 24 10.98 34.01 0.52
N GLU A 25 11.11 35.30 0.22
CA GLU A 25 10.64 35.98 -0.97
C GLU A 25 11.47 35.59 -2.19
N VAL A 26 10.77 35.46 -3.32
CA VAL A 26 11.35 35.29 -4.66
C VAL A 26 11.48 36.69 -5.28
N PRO A 27 12.65 37.07 -5.84
CA PRO A 27 12.77 38.29 -6.63
C PRO A 27 12.26 38.09 -8.06
N ALA A 28 11.49 39.06 -8.51
CA ALA A 28 11.10 39.25 -9.91
C ALA A 28 12.25 39.93 -10.65
N GLU A 29 12.59 39.46 -11.86
CA GLU A 29 13.26 40.19 -12.94
C GLU A 29 12.51 39.85 -14.21
N GLU A 30 11.89 40.75 -14.78
CA GLU A 30 12.15 41.89 -15.63
C GLU A 30 12.12 41.55 -17.12
N THR A 31 11.18 42.14 -17.74
CA THR A 31 10.76 42.39 -19.09
C THR A 31 11.88 42.50 -20.14
N ALA A 32 11.64 41.93 -21.32
CA ALA A 32 12.11 42.51 -22.57
C ALA A 32 11.06 42.35 -23.66
N ASP A 33 10.57 43.46 -24.02
CA ASP A 33 9.73 43.94 -25.08
C ASP A 33 10.36 43.64 -26.47
N TYR A 34 9.59 43.07 -27.42
CA TYR A 34 9.81 43.27 -28.82
C TYR A 34 8.51 43.42 -29.56
N ALA A 35 8.21 44.66 -29.85
CA ALA A 35 7.12 45.09 -30.68
C ALA A 35 7.52 45.11 -32.16
N ALA A 36 6.46 44.98 -32.99
CA ALA A 36 6.29 45.45 -34.38
C ALA A 36 6.92 44.59 -35.49
N ALA A 37 6.20 44.19 -36.53
CA ALA A 37 5.45 44.98 -37.51
C ALA A 37 4.73 44.09 -38.52
N VAL A 38 3.54 44.51 -38.80
CA VAL A 38 2.79 44.73 -40.02
C VAL A 38 2.63 43.65 -41.11
N ALA A 39 1.34 43.40 -41.33
CA ALA A 39 0.53 43.41 -42.57
C ALA A 39 0.96 42.53 -43.73
N ASP A 40 0.13 41.65 -44.22
CA ASP A 40 -0.86 41.96 -45.27
C ASP A 40 -1.58 40.69 -45.75
N SER A 41 -2.82 40.85 -46.01
CA SER A 41 -3.74 40.14 -46.92
C SER A 41 -3.33 38.85 -47.58
N ALA A 42 -4.11 37.77 -47.35
CA ALA A 42 -4.71 37.00 -48.45
C ALA A 42 -5.85 36.12 -47.93
N THR A 43 -7.04 36.47 -48.30
CA THR A 43 -8.27 35.66 -48.22
C THR A 43 -8.09 34.39 -49.02
N VAL A 44 -8.02 33.25 -48.38
CA VAL A 44 -8.26 31.95 -48.99
C VAL A 44 -9.32 31.23 -48.18
N SER A 45 -10.52 31.22 -48.76
CA SER A 45 -11.63 30.41 -48.38
C SER A 45 -11.23 28.93 -48.43
N ASN A 46 -11.01 28.32 -47.28
CA ASN A 46 -10.91 26.87 -47.16
C ASN A 46 -12.08 26.38 -46.31
N THR A 47 -13.02 25.78 -46.97
CA THR A 47 -14.07 24.93 -46.46
C THR A 47 -13.42 23.87 -45.59
N GLN A 48 -13.38 24.08 -44.29
CA GLN A 48 -13.09 23.01 -43.36
C GLN A 48 -14.33 22.13 -43.22
N GLU A 49 -14.26 20.98 -43.86
CA GLU A 49 -15.04 19.83 -43.46
C GLU A 49 -14.82 19.61 -41.98
N LYS A 50 -15.80 19.97 -41.19
CA LYS A 50 -15.90 19.65 -39.77
C LYS A 50 -16.13 18.14 -39.67
N THR A 51 -15.04 17.39 -39.73
CA THR A 51 -15.05 16.00 -39.30
C THR A 51 -15.43 16.02 -37.83
N ALA A 52 -16.68 15.74 -37.56
CA ALA A 52 -17.17 15.50 -36.22
C ALA A 52 -16.41 14.26 -35.68
N GLU A 53 -15.36 14.49 -34.96
CA GLU A 53 -14.80 13.45 -34.08
C GLU A 53 -15.90 13.11 -33.09
N THR A 54 -16.61 12.05 -33.37
CA THR A 54 -17.47 11.37 -32.41
C THR A 54 -16.60 11.11 -31.18
N PRO A 55 -16.96 11.59 -29.97
CA PRO A 55 -16.19 11.27 -28.78
C PRO A 55 -16.16 9.75 -28.69
N LYS A 56 -14.99 9.15 -28.93
CA LYS A 56 -14.75 7.73 -28.63
C LYS A 56 -15.18 7.54 -27.19
N THR A 57 -16.34 6.95 -27.01
CA THR A 57 -16.78 6.46 -25.71
C THR A 57 -15.63 5.62 -25.18
N VAL A 58 -14.95 6.13 -24.14
CA VAL A 58 -13.87 5.39 -23.49
C VAL A 58 -14.54 4.17 -22.89
N GLU A 59 -14.54 3.08 -23.64
CA GLU A 59 -15.02 1.79 -23.15
C GLU A 59 -14.32 1.54 -21.84
N LYS A 60 -15.10 1.40 -20.78
CA LYS A 60 -14.61 1.16 -19.42
C LYS A 60 -13.83 -0.16 -19.44
N ARG A 61 -12.52 -0.07 -19.65
CA ARG A 61 -11.61 -1.23 -19.73
C ARG A 61 -11.81 -2.09 -18.50
N LYS A 62 -12.13 -3.34 -18.71
CA LYS A 62 -12.32 -4.32 -17.65
C LYS A 62 -10.97 -4.91 -17.29
N LEU A 63 -10.29 -4.28 -16.33
CA LEU A 63 -9.00 -4.73 -15.81
C LEU A 63 -9.21 -5.79 -14.73
N ILE A 64 -8.43 -6.87 -14.79
CA ILE A 64 -8.26 -7.81 -13.67
C ILE A 64 -6.94 -7.48 -13.00
N ARG A 65 -6.97 -7.21 -11.71
CA ARG A 65 -5.77 -6.95 -10.90
C ARG A 65 -5.51 -8.13 -10.00
N THR A 66 -4.25 -8.54 -9.95
CA THR A 66 -3.77 -9.63 -9.08
C THR A 66 -2.63 -9.09 -8.21
N ALA A 67 -2.63 -9.43 -6.93
CA ALA A 67 -1.52 -9.17 -6.03
C ALA A 67 -1.03 -10.48 -5.42
N ASP A 68 0.27 -10.72 -5.51
CA ASP A 68 0.96 -11.82 -4.86
C ASP A 68 1.95 -11.23 -3.84
N ILE A 69 1.81 -11.60 -2.56
CA ILE A 69 2.55 -10.99 -1.47
C ILE A 69 3.03 -12.09 -0.54
N LYS A 70 4.34 -12.15 -0.29
CA LYS A 70 4.94 -13.03 0.69
C LYS A 70 5.62 -12.23 1.78
N PHE A 71 5.32 -12.53 3.02
CA PHE A 71 5.77 -11.74 4.16
C PHE A 71 5.81 -12.55 5.46
N LYS A 72 6.51 -12.01 6.46
CA LYS A 72 6.54 -12.54 7.82
C LYS A 72 5.74 -11.65 8.75
N VAL A 73 5.11 -12.25 9.72
CA VAL A 73 4.29 -11.60 10.75
C VAL A 73 4.70 -12.09 12.14
N LYS A 74 4.34 -11.36 13.17
CA LYS A 74 4.63 -11.75 14.57
C LYS A 74 3.82 -12.98 14.99
N SER A 75 2.57 -13.09 14.55
CA SER A 75 1.70 -14.23 14.84
C SER A 75 0.86 -14.58 13.59
N VAL A 76 1.17 -15.71 12.97
CA VAL A 76 0.47 -16.14 11.74
C VAL A 76 -1.02 -16.33 11.98
N VAL A 77 -1.42 -16.92 13.12
CA VAL A 77 -2.83 -17.17 13.44
C VAL A 77 -3.60 -15.86 13.59
N GLN A 78 -3.05 -14.90 14.35
CA GLN A 78 -3.73 -13.61 14.57
C GLN A 78 -3.83 -12.81 13.28
N SER A 79 -2.73 -12.69 12.52
CA SER A 79 -2.73 -11.98 11.24
C SER A 79 -3.63 -12.65 10.21
N THR A 80 -3.74 -13.99 10.19
CA THR A 80 -4.71 -14.70 9.34
C THR A 80 -6.14 -14.26 9.65
N ASN A 81 -6.56 -14.30 10.92
CA ASN A 81 -7.90 -13.89 11.34
C ASN A 81 -8.17 -12.41 10.98
N LEU A 82 -7.19 -11.54 11.16
CA LEU A 82 -7.32 -10.13 10.82
C LEU A 82 -7.47 -9.91 9.31
N ILE A 83 -6.67 -10.60 8.49
CA ILE A 83 -6.75 -10.56 7.03
C ILE A 83 -8.11 -11.06 6.54
N GLU A 84 -8.62 -12.17 7.07
CA GLU A 84 -9.94 -12.70 6.73
C GLU A 84 -11.06 -11.71 7.10
N ASN A 85 -11.02 -11.13 8.30
CA ASN A 85 -12.00 -10.15 8.75
C ASN A 85 -11.95 -8.86 7.91
N THR A 86 -10.74 -8.38 7.59
CA THR A 86 -10.54 -7.24 6.70
C THR A 86 -11.11 -7.51 5.31
N THR A 87 -10.84 -8.69 4.77
CA THR A 87 -11.37 -9.10 3.46
C THR A 87 -12.89 -9.05 3.44
N ARG A 88 -13.56 -9.64 4.45
CA ARG A 88 -15.03 -9.61 4.57
C ARG A 88 -15.57 -8.19 4.73
N LYS A 89 -14.93 -7.36 5.53
CA LYS A 89 -15.28 -5.94 5.75
C LYS A 89 -15.33 -5.14 4.44
N TRP A 90 -14.43 -5.43 3.52
CA TRP A 90 -14.34 -4.75 2.22
C TRP A 90 -15.09 -5.48 1.10
N GLY A 91 -16.03 -6.39 1.46
CA GLY A 91 -16.88 -7.09 0.50
C GLY A 91 -16.16 -8.18 -0.30
N GLY A 92 -15.00 -8.61 0.16
CA GLY A 92 -14.27 -9.74 -0.40
C GLY A 92 -14.64 -11.06 0.26
N LEU A 93 -14.08 -12.14 -0.27
CA LEU A 93 -14.22 -13.48 0.27
C LEU A 93 -12.87 -14.22 0.24
N VAL A 94 -12.69 -15.13 1.19
CA VAL A 94 -11.56 -16.06 1.23
C VAL A 94 -11.93 -17.27 0.38
N THR A 95 -11.15 -17.55 -0.65
CA THR A 95 -11.37 -18.71 -1.53
C THR A 95 -10.53 -19.91 -1.14
N TYR A 96 -9.41 -19.66 -0.46
CA TYR A 96 -8.54 -20.70 0.04
C TYR A 96 -7.77 -20.19 1.26
N SER A 97 -7.61 -21.03 2.28
CA SER A 97 -6.75 -20.77 3.44
C SER A 97 -6.19 -22.10 3.92
N ASN A 98 -4.86 -22.20 4.01
CA ASN A 98 -4.16 -23.36 4.52
C ASN A 98 -3.14 -22.94 5.57
N LEU A 99 -3.58 -22.99 6.82
CA LEU A 99 -2.77 -22.70 8.00
C LEU A 99 -2.20 -24.01 8.55
N GLN A 100 -0.90 -24.14 8.56
CA GLN A 100 -0.21 -25.34 9.03
C GLN A 100 0.96 -25.02 9.95
N SER A 101 1.26 -25.94 10.84
CA SER A 101 2.38 -25.90 11.76
C SER A 101 3.25 -27.12 11.54
N THR A 102 4.54 -26.91 11.31
CA THR A 102 5.51 -27.98 11.09
C THR A 102 6.60 -27.90 12.16
N ILE A 103 7.01 -29.04 12.72
CA ILE A 103 8.15 -29.09 13.61
C ILE A 103 9.41 -28.81 12.80
N ASN A 104 10.13 -27.75 13.17
CA ASN A 104 11.35 -27.35 12.48
C ASN A 104 12.60 -27.90 13.17
N ASP A 105 12.55 -28.05 14.50
CA ASP A 105 13.68 -28.50 15.29
C ASP A 105 13.18 -29.05 16.63
N GLN A 106 13.83 -30.10 17.12
CA GLN A 106 13.54 -30.70 18.43
C GLN A 106 14.86 -31.01 19.14
N ILE A 107 15.08 -30.36 20.27
CA ILE A 107 16.30 -30.49 21.06
C ILE A 107 15.94 -31.07 22.42
N SER A 108 16.59 -32.16 22.77
CA SER A 108 16.49 -32.78 24.11
C SER A 108 17.76 -32.50 24.89
N THR A 109 17.63 -31.82 26.02
CA THR A 109 18.76 -31.46 26.89
C THR A 109 18.56 -32.09 28.26
N LYS A 110 19.52 -32.89 28.71
CA LYS A 110 19.50 -33.48 30.04
C LYS A 110 19.78 -32.39 31.08
N VAL A 111 18.82 -32.18 31.99
CA VAL A 111 18.91 -31.14 33.03
C VAL A 111 19.36 -31.72 34.36
N SER A 112 18.93 -32.96 34.67
CA SER A 112 19.33 -33.68 35.88
C SER A 112 19.42 -35.18 35.59
N GLN A 113 19.70 -36.01 36.63
CA GLN A 113 19.80 -37.44 36.49
C GLN A 113 18.46 -38.05 36.00
N ASP A 114 17.32 -37.47 36.44
CA ASP A 114 15.98 -37.99 36.19
C ASP A 114 15.11 -37.06 35.35
N SER A 115 15.64 -35.94 34.84
CA SER A 115 14.87 -34.93 34.08
C SER A 115 15.56 -34.51 32.81
N THR A 116 14.76 -34.45 31.73
CA THR A 116 15.16 -33.99 30.38
C THR A 116 14.25 -32.85 29.96
N LEU A 117 14.84 -31.78 29.47
CA LEU A 117 14.12 -30.67 28.87
C LEU A 117 14.02 -30.91 27.37
N GLU A 118 12.80 -31.02 26.87
CA GLU A 118 12.53 -31.08 25.44
C GLU A 118 12.09 -29.69 24.93
N THR A 119 12.84 -29.14 23.99
CA THR A 119 12.53 -27.89 23.31
C THR A 119 12.13 -28.18 21.88
N THR A 120 10.87 -27.90 21.52
CA THR A 120 10.37 -28.06 20.16
C THR A 120 10.14 -26.71 19.51
N LYS A 121 10.75 -26.46 18.34
CA LYS A 121 10.56 -25.27 17.52
C LYS A 121 9.58 -25.56 16.39
N TYR A 122 8.54 -24.77 16.31
CA TYR A 122 7.53 -24.88 15.25
C TYR A 122 7.72 -23.77 14.23
N LYS A 123 7.51 -24.10 12.96
CA LYS A 123 7.33 -23.15 11.86
C LYS A 123 5.85 -23.12 11.52
N VAL A 124 5.21 -21.99 11.67
CA VAL A 124 3.80 -21.78 11.34
C VAL A 124 3.72 -20.98 10.04
N GLU A 125 2.98 -21.48 9.07
CA GLU A 125 2.78 -20.84 7.77
C GLU A 125 1.31 -20.87 7.39
N ASN A 126 0.85 -19.85 6.65
CA ASN A 126 -0.46 -19.82 6.01
C ASN A 126 -0.34 -19.42 4.55
N THR A 127 -1.01 -20.16 3.69
CA THR A 127 -1.25 -19.78 2.30
C THR A 127 -2.72 -19.42 2.16
N ILE A 128 -3.01 -18.16 1.86
CA ILE A 128 -4.36 -17.65 1.77
C ILE A 128 -4.60 -17.03 0.38
N THR A 129 -5.75 -17.33 -0.22
CA THR A 129 -6.22 -16.72 -1.47
C THR A 129 -7.51 -15.98 -1.23
N LEU A 130 -7.51 -14.71 -1.62
CA LEU A 130 -8.61 -13.78 -1.41
C LEU A 130 -9.17 -13.32 -2.75
N ARG A 131 -10.49 -13.09 -2.80
CA ARG A 131 -11.13 -12.37 -3.90
C ARG A 131 -11.77 -11.09 -3.35
N VAL A 132 -11.38 -9.96 -3.91
CA VAL A 132 -11.80 -8.63 -3.43
C VAL A 132 -12.33 -7.83 -4.62
N PRO A 133 -13.41 -7.04 -4.47
CA PRO A 133 -13.84 -6.10 -5.49
C PRO A 133 -12.68 -5.18 -5.91
N GLN A 134 -12.51 -4.96 -7.21
CA GLN A 134 -11.40 -4.18 -7.77
C GLN A 134 -11.23 -2.81 -7.10
N GLN A 135 -12.35 -2.17 -6.76
CA GLN A 135 -12.38 -0.84 -6.13
C GLN A 135 -11.72 -0.84 -4.73
N ASN A 136 -11.82 -1.96 -4.00
CA ASN A 136 -11.36 -2.09 -2.63
C ASN A 136 -9.98 -2.78 -2.51
N MET A 137 -9.43 -3.27 -3.61
CA MET A 137 -8.17 -4.04 -3.62
C MET A 137 -7.02 -3.27 -2.97
N ASP A 138 -6.83 -2.00 -3.34
CA ASP A 138 -5.73 -1.18 -2.82
C ASP A 138 -5.89 -0.93 -1.32
N THR A 139 -7.13 -0.79 -0.84
CA THR A 139 -7.43 -0.61 0.57
C THR A 139 -7.12 -1.88 1.36
N VAL A 140 -7.58 -3.04 0.87
CA VAL A 140 -7.30 -4.33 1.52
C VAL A 140 -5.79 -4.60 1.57
N VAL A 141 -5.07 -4.37 0.47
CA VAL A 141 -3.61 -4.55 0.43
C VAL A 141 -2.89 -3.61 1.41
N LYS A 142 -3.35 -2.37 1.59
CA LYS A 142 -2.81 -1.43 2.59
C LYS A 142 -3.10 -1.88 4.02
N GLU A 143 -4.27 -2.43 4.29
CA GLU A 143 -4.60 -2.96 5.62
C GLU A 143 -3.75 -4.19 5.95
N ILE A 144 -3.57 -5.12 5.00
CA ILE A 144 -2.67 -6.28 5.16
C ILE A 144 -1.23 -5.81 5.41
N ALA A 145 -0.80 -4.75 4.75
CA ALA A 145 0.57 -4.23 4.91
C ALA A 145 0.89 -3.77 6.34
N LYS A 146 -0.10 -3.46 7.17
CA LYS A 146 0.09 -3.09 8.58
C LYS A 146 0.52 -4.28 9.46
N GLU A 147 0.18 -5.50 9.03
CA GLU A 147 0.53 -6.73 9.73
C GLU A 147 1.93 -7.23 9.39
N ILE A 148 2.57 -6.67 8.36
CA ILE A 148 3.85 -7.12 7.85
C ILE A 148 4.97 -6.68 8.79
N ASP A 149 5.69 -7.65 9.35
CA ASP A 149 6.93 -7.44 10.09
C ASP A 149 8.14 -7.43 9.14
N TYR A 150 8.15 -8.35 8.17
CA TYR A 150 9.17 -8.42 7.12
C TYR A 150 8.55 -8.84 5.79
N LEU A 151 8.82 -8.07 4.73
CA LEU A 151 8.32 -8.33 3.37
C LEU A 151 9.36 -9.11 2.57
N ASP A 152 9.02 -10.33 2.13
CA ASP A 152 9.86 -11.08 1.20
C ASP A 152 9.70 -10.54 -0.23
N TYR A 153 8.46 -10.47 -0.74
CA TYR A 153 8.15 -9.84 -2.02
C TYR A 153 6.69 -9.39 -2.11
N ARG A 154 6.44 -8.44 -3.00
CA ARG A 154 5.11 -7.98 -3.41
C ARG A 154 5.07 -7.78 -4.92
N LEU A 155 4.21 -8.51 -5.61
CA LEU A 155 3.99 -8.44 -7.04
C LEU A 155 2.54 -8.06 -7.31
N ILE A 156 2.32 -6.95 -8.03
CA ILE A 156 0.99 -6.53 -8.47
C ILE A 156 0.97 -6.52 -10.00
N LYS A 157 -0.02 -7.19 -10.58
CA LYS A 157 -0.25 -7.25 -12.02
C LYS A 157 -1.65 -6.69 -12.33
N ALA A 158 -1.78 -6.07 -13.50
CA ALA A 158 -3.04 -5.63 -14.05
C ALA A 158 -3.15 -6.14 -15.50
N ASP A 159 -4.13 -6.98 -15.76
CA ASP A 159 -4.37 -7.57 -17.08
C ASP A 159 -5.65 -7.00 -17.67
N ASP A 160 -5.59 -6.59 -18.94
CA ASP A 160 -6.76 -6.13 -19.70
C ASP A 160 -7.47 -7.34 -20.32
N VAL A 161 -8.69 -7.62 -19.83
CA VAL A 161 -9.48 -8.77 -20.28
C VAL A 161 -9.92 -8.63 -21.73
N ALA A 162 -10.12 -7.40 -22.22
CA ALA A 162 -10.54 -7.15 -23.60
C ALA A 162 -9.48 -7.62 -24.60
N LEU A 163 -8.20 -7.37 -24.29
CA LEU A 163 -7.09 -7.83 -25.14
C LEU A 163 -6.96 -9.36 -25.16
N ARG A 164 -7.27 -10.02 -24.03
CA ARG A 164 -7.17 -11.47 -23.93
C ARG A 164 -8.28 -12.21 -24.69
N LEU A 165 -9.47 -11.62 -24.82
CA LEU A 165 -10.57 -12.16 -25.60
C LEU A 165 -10.37 -11.99 -27.11
N LEU A 166 -9.55 -11.04 -27.55
CA LEU A 166 -9.24 -10.81 -28.95
C LEU A 166 -8.09 -11.68 -29.47
N SER A 167 -7.31 -12.31 -28.57
CA SER A 167 -6.15 -13.14 -28.92
C SER A 167 -6.47 -14.66 -28.94
N ASN A 168 -7.72 -15.05 -28.69
CA ASN A 168 -8.24 -16.41 -28.83
C ASN A 168 -9.14 -16.49 -30.06
#